data_939fc5490c7f938b4c3f8ff83e4bcd2b
#
_entry.id   939fc5490c7f938b4c3f8ff83e4bcd2b
#
_cell.length_a   1.000
_cell.length_b   1.000
_cell.length_c   1.000
_cell.angle_alpha   90.00
_cell.angle_beta   90.00
_cell.angle_gamma   90.00
#
_symmetry.space_group_name_H-M   'P 1'
#
loop_
_entity.id
_entity.type
_entity.pdbx_description
1 polymer ?
#
loop_
_entity_poly.entity_id
_entity_poly.type
_entity_poly.pdbx_seq_one_letter_code
_entity_poly.pdbx_strand_id
1 'polypeptide(L)'
;MKLGLAACRAAAGWRQSAVLCVATLLAACATMQVAPRDPQPFDLLGRVLVTYSGGSVTANVRWTHDSERDEIWLMTPTGQTLAHIVDSPSGAVLTRADQQQYRAGSVEALTRQALGWALPLNLLQYWVRGMPAPGTPPTAVERGAGDRLAAFTQNGWRVVLTYHTEGELAGKVRRVDLNDGANEIRFVVDTWRDAGTGAL
;
A
#
# COMPACT_ATOMS: atom_id res chain seq x y z
N MET A 1 -73.53 -42.18 13.70
CA MET A 1 -74.01 -40.81 13.90
C MET A 1 -72.92 -39.99 14.55
N LYS A 2 -72.62 -38.87 13.97
CA LYS A 2 -71.74 -37.76 14.33
C LYS A 2 -70.28 -37.79 13.78
N LEU A 3 -70.15 -37.02 12.75
CA LEU A 3 -68.99 -36.43 12.19
C LEU A 3 -68.25 -35.53 13.21
N GLY A 4 -66.92 -35.46 13.09
CA GLY A 4 -66.09 -34.46 13.74
C GLY A 4 -64.97 -34.06 12.79
N LEU A 5 -65.14 -32.90 12.18
CA LEU A 5 -64.13 -32.21 11.40
C LEU A 5 -62.91 -31.87 12.28
N ALA A 6 -61.73 -32.11 11.78
CA ALA A 6 -60.56 -31.31 12.16
C ALA A 6 -59.73 -30.96 10.91
N ALA A 7 -59.95 -29.73 10.48
CA ALA A 7 -59.31 -29.15 9.35
C ALA A 7 -57.93 -28.60 9.69
N CYS A 8 -57.05 -28.67 8.72
CA CYS A 8 -55.95 -27.76 8.34
C CYS A 8 -55.36 -26.83 9.40
N ARG A 9 -54.10 -27.07 9.76
CA ARG A 9 -53.14 -26.02 10.14
C ARG A 9 -51.71 -26.51 9.91
N ALA A 10 -51.25 -26.46 8.67
CA ALA A 10 -49.81 -26.62 8.38
C ALA A 10 -49.43 -25.95 7.07
N ALA A 11 -49.47 -24.63 7.02
CA ALA A 11 -48.94 -23.88 5.86
C ALA A 11 -48.48 -22.43 6.18
N ALA A 12 -47.91 -22.19 7.38
CA ALA A 12 -47.45 -20.83 7.73
C ALA A 12 -45.95 -20.73 8.09
N GLY A 13 -45.22 -21.85 8.18
CA GLY A 13 -43.81 -21.84 8.62
C GLY A 13 -42.74 -21.64 7.51
N TRP A 14 -43.08 -21.89 6.25
CA TRP A 14 -42.07 -21.96 5.18
C TRP A 14 -41.73 -20.62 4.56
N ARG A 15 -42.58 -19.63 4.66
CA ARG A 15 -42.34 -18.29 4.07
C ARG A 15 -41.44 -17.39 4.94
N GLN A 16 -41.36 -17.64 6.24
CA GLN A 16 -40.51 -16.85 7.16
C GLN A 16 -39.03 -17.30 7.15
N SER A 17 -38.77 -18.59 6.91
CA SER A 17 -37.38 -19.10 6.83
C SER A 17 -36.63 -18.68 5.58
N ALA A 18 -37.35 -18.44 4.46
CA ALA A 18 -36.71 -17.99 3.19
C ALA A 18 -36.28 -16.52 3.23
N VAL A 19 -36.94 -15.67 4.00
CA VAL A 19 -36.59 -14.25 4.13
C VAL A 19 -35.35 -14.05 4.98
N LEU A 20 -35.12 -14.90 5.99
CA LEU A 20 -33.95 -14.79 6.87
C LEU A 20 -32.64 -15.20 6.16
N CYS A 21 -32.67 -16.14 5.22
CA CYS A 21 -31.50 -16.58 4.45
C CYS A 21 -31.01 -15.55 3.41
N VAL A 22 -31.91 -14.70 2.88
CA VAL A 22 -31.52 -13.66 1.90
C VAL A 22 -30.85 -12.47 2.55
N ALA A 23 -31.18 -12.17 3.81
CA ALA A 23 -30.60 -11.04 4.55
C ALA A 23 -29.13 -11.27 4.97
N THR A 24 -28.67 -12.53 5.05
CA THR A 24 -27.28 -12.85 5.46
C THR A 24 -26.28 -12.84 4.30
N LEU A 25 -26.74 -12.81 3.04
CA LEU A 25 -25.85 -12.77 1.85
C LEU A 25 -25.40 -11.37 1.46
N LEU A 26 -25.95 -10.32 2.04
CA LEU A 26 -25.61 -8.91 1.72
C LEU A 26 -24.48 -8.32 2.58
N ALA A 27 -23.96 -9.05 3.57
CA ALA A 27 -22.94 -8.55 4.49
C ALA A 27 -21.48 -8.84 4.06
N ALA A 28 -21.23 -9.42 2.88
CA ALA A 28 -19.91 -9.86 2.45
C ALA A 28 -19.21 -8.93 1.44
N CYS A 29 -19.66 -7.70 1.28
CA CYS A 29 -18.83 -6.68 0.63
C CYS A 29 -17.87 -6.10 1.68
N ALA A 30 -16.79 -6.83 1.98
CA ALA A 30 -15.63 -6.25 2.61
C ALA A 30 -15.06 -5.22 1.61
N THR A 31 -15.45 -3.96 1.75
CA THR A 31 -14.80 -2.86 1.05
C THR A 31 -13.33 -2.89 1.48
N MET A 32 -12.43 -3.23 0.56
CA MET A 32 -11.01 -3.03 0.78
C MET A 32 -10.83 -1.51 1.00
N GLN A 33 -10.70 -1.12 2.26
CA GLN A 33 -10.42 0.27 2.59
C GLN A 33 -9.00 0.57 2.11
N VAL A 34 -8.91 1.39 1.08
CA VAL A 34 -7.64 2.01 0.69
C VAL A 34 -7.19 2.88 1.85
N ALA A 35 -5.95 2.67 2.32
CA ALA A 35 -5.41 3.52 3.37
C ALA A 35 -5.46 4.99 2.92
N PRO A 36 -5.92 5.90 3.77
CA PRO A 36 -5.89 7.33 3.44
C PRO A 36 -4.44 7.77 3.21
N ARG A 37 -4.27 8.86 2.46
CA ARG A 37 -2.95 9.45 2.23
C ARG A 37 -2.40 9.99 3.57
N ASP A 38 -1.11 9.78 3.84
CA ASP A 38 -0.44 10.37 5.01
C ASP A 38 -0.43 11.91 4.85
N PRO A 39 -0.95 12.69 5.80
CA PRO A 39 -0.94 14.14 5.70
C PRO A 39 0.43 14.78 5.93
N GLN A 40 1.41 14.02 6.39
CA GLN A 40 2.73 14.53 6.75
C GLN A 40 3.66 14.57 5.53
N PRO A 41 4.03 15.75 5.02
CA PRO A 41 4.87 15.86 3.84
C PRO A 41 6.30 15.36 4.10
N PHE A 42 6.93 14.85 3.04
CA PHE A 42 8.35 14.53 3.03
C PHE A 42 8.98 14.65 1.63
N ASP A 43 10.28 14.86 1.58
CA ASP A 43 11.12 14.71 0.40
C ASP A 43 12.28 13.80 0.77
N LEU A 44 12.43 12.69 0.05
CA LEU A 44 13.51 11.74 0.30
C LEU A 44 14.25 11.39 -0.98
N LEU A 45 15.53 11.08 -0.81
CA LEU A 45 16.37 10.46 -1.82
C LEU A 45 16.78 9.08 -1.33
N GLY A 46 16.84 8.14 -2.26
CA GLY A 46 17.19 6.77 -1.92
C GLY A 46 17.44 5.90 -3.13
N ARG A 47 17.47 4.61 -2.88
CA ARG A 47 17.67 3.58 -3.88
C ARG A 47 16.66 2.46 -3.67
N VAL A 48 16.16 1.93 -4.77
CA VAL A 48 15.25 0.79 -4.75
C VAL A 48 15.85 -0.36 -5.55
N LEU A 49 15.75 -1.57 -4.99
CA LEU A 49 15.91 -2.84 -5.69
C LEU A 49 14.56 -3.55 -5.63
N VAL A 50 14.03 -3.90 -6.78
CA VAL A 50 12.81 -4.71 -6.90
C VAL A 50 13.18 -6.01 -7.58
N THR A 51 12.82 -7.15 -6.96
CA THR A 51 12.92 -8.48 -7.52
C THR A 51 11.51 -9.03 -7.71
N TYR A 52 11.19 -9.49 -8.90
CA TYR A 52 9.88 -10.01 -9.30
C TYR A 52 10.05 -11.16 -10.31
N SER A 53 8.98 -11.81 -10.72
CA SER A 53 9.04 -12.95 -11.66
C SER A 53 9.75 -12.65 -12.99
N GLY A 54 9.76 -11.39 -13.44
CA GLY A 54 10.42 -10.93 -14.67
C GLY A 54 11.89 -10.56 -14.52
N GLY A 55 12.46 -10.63 -13.31
CA GLY A 55 13.86 -10.27 -13.03
C GLY A 55 14.05 -9.31 -11.87
N SER A 56 15.08 -8.49 -11.92
CA SER A 56 15.35 -7.46 -10.92
C SER A 56 15.68 -6.13 -11.57
N VAL A 57 15.27 -5.04 -10.90
CA VAL A 57 15.51 -3.66 -11.31
C VAL A 57 16.07 -2.88 -10.13
N THR A 58 17.14 -2.12 -10.38
CA THR A 58 17.71 -1.18 -9.42
C THR A 58 17.60 0.24 -9.98
N ALA A 59 17.16 1.18 -9.15
CA ALA A 59 17.07 2.59 -9.52
C ALA A 59 17.40 3.50 -8.33
N ASN A 60 17.93 4.68 -8.61
CA ASN A 60 17.89 5.80 -7.68
C ASN A 60 16.48 6.37 -7.66
N VAL A 61 16.02 6.78 -6.49
CA VAL A 61 14.66 7.30 -6.26
C VAL A 61 14.75 8.67 -5.64
N ARG A 62 14.00 9.62 -6.18
CA ARG A 62 13.54 10.79 -5.45
C ARG A 62 12.05 10.67 -5.28
N TRP A 63 11.56 10.84 -4.06
CA TRP A 63 10.13 10.78 -3.74
C TRP A 63 9.75 11.98 -2.89
N THR A 64 8.91 12.83 -3.45
CA THR A 64 8.23 13.91 -2.73
C THR A 64 6.79 13.51 -2.47
N HIS A 65 6.34 13.75 -1.28
CA HIS A 65 5.01 13.41 -0.80
C HIS A 65 4.39 14.58 -0.05
N ASP A 66 3.13 14.85 -0.31
CA ASP A 66 2.28 15.72 0.49
C ASP A 66 0.85 15.16 0.55
N SER A 67 -0.07 15.88 1.19
CA SER A 67 -1.48 15.46 1.34
C SER A 67 -2.23 15.29 0.02
N GLU A 68 -1.78 15.94 -1.06
CA GLU A 68 -2.44 15.98 -2.35
C GLU A 68 -1.73 15.14 -3.41
N ARG A 69 -0.41 14.93 -3.26
CA ARG A 69 0.40 14.40 -4.35
C ARG A 69 1.59 13.58 -3.87
N ASP A 70 1.85 12.50 -4.60
CA ASP A 70 3.14 11.81 -4.62
C ASP A 70 3.80 12.04 -5.97
N GLU A 71 5.09 12.35 -5.95
CA GLU A 71 5.90 12.47 -7.14
C GLU A 71 7.18 11.67 -6.98
N ILE A 72 7.36 10.66 -7.85
CA ILE A 72 8.45 9.70 -7.75
C ILE A 72 9.24 9.71 -9.05
N TRP A 73 10.50 10.05 -8.94
CA TRP A 73 11.48 9.96 -10.02
C TRP A 73 12.33 8.72 -9.85
N LEU A 74 12.31 7.84 -10.83
CA LEU A 74 13.20 6.68 -10.92
C LEU A 74 14.31 7.02 -11.92
N MET A 75 15.56 6.86 -11.49
CA MET A 75 16.73 7.27 -12.27
C MET A 75 17.77 6.14 -12.31
N THR A 76 18.54 6.10 -13.39
CA THR A 76 19.75 5.27 -13.43
C THR A 76 20.79 5.77 -12.41
N PRO A 77 21.82 4.97 -12.08
CA PRO A 77 22.94 5.46 -11.27
C PRO A 77 23.64 6.69 -11.85
N THR A 78 23.58 6.88 -13.19
CA THR A 78 24.13 8.04 -13.91
C THR A 78 23.19 9.25 -13.95
N GLY A 79 22.01 9.16 -13.32
CA GLY A 79 21.04 10.27 -13.20
C GLY A 79 20.07 10.41 -14.37
N GLN A 80 20.05 9.47 -15.32
CA GLN A 80 19.06 9.50 -16.41
C GLN A 80 17.70 9.03 -15.89
N THR A 81 16.63 9.76 -16.20
CA THR A 81 15.27 9.38 -15.81
C THR A 81 14.83 8.11 -16.54
N LEU A 82 14.46 7.08 -15.78
CA LEU A 82 13.86 5.85 -16.27
C LEU A 82 12.34 5.97 -16.34
N ALA A 83 11.76 6.54 -15.27
CA ALA A 83 10.33 6.77 -15.15
C ALA A 83 10.05 7.90 -14.16
N HIS A 84 8.94 8.56 -14.38
CA HIS A 84 8.37 9.56 -13.50
C HIS A 84 6.92 9.16 -13.20
N ILE A 85 6.59 9.01 -11.91
CA ILE A 85 5.25 8.66 -11.44
C ILE A 85 4.70 9.85 -10.68
N VAL A 86 3.47 10.20 -11.00
CA VAL A 86 2.67 11.19 -10.28
C VAL A 86 1.39 10.50 -9.82
N ASP A 87 1.11 10.55 -8.54
CA ASP A 87 -0.14 10.09 -7.93
C ASP A 87 -0.87 11.24 -7.26
N SER A 88 -2.16 11.34 -7.50
CA SER A 88 -3.03 12.40 -6.96
C SER A 88 -4.45 11.88 -6.80
N PRO A 89 -5.38 12.62 -6.15
CA PRO A 89 -6.79 12.25 -6.07
C PRO A 89 -7.46 12.01 -7.42
N SER A 90 -6.92 12.58 -8.52
CA SER A 90 -7.41 12.37 -9.89
C SER A 90 -6.90 11.10 -10.55
N GLY A 91 -6.00 10.36 -9.91
CA GLY A 91 -5.37 9.12 -10.38
C GLY A 91 -3.87 9.22 -10.54
N ALA A 92 -3.29 8.14 -11.04
CA ALA A 92 -1.85 7.97 -11.21
C ALA A 92 -1.43 8.02 -12.68
N VAL A 93 -0.31 8.65 -12.94
CA VAL A 93 0.34 8.76 -14.26
C VAL A 93 1.79 8.32 -14.15
N LEU A 94 2.21 7.39 -15.00
CA LEU A 94 3.61 7.02 -15.20
C LEU A 94 4.06 7.49 -16.58
N THR A 95 5.13 8.27 -16.62
CA THR A 95 5.81 8.69 -17.85
C THR A 95 7.17 8.00 -17.91
N ARG A 96 7.41 7.22 -18.96
CA ARG A 96 8.68 6.52 -19.20
C ARG A 96 9.71 7.43 -19.86
N ALA A 97 10.95 6.97 -19.93
CA ALA A 97 12.05 7.67 -20.60
C ALA A 97 11.75 8.00 -22.08
N ASP A 98 11.01 7.15 -22.77
CA ASP A 98 10.57 7.33 -24.16
C ASP A 98 9.33 8.22 -24.32
N GLN A 99 8.91 8.91 -23.24
CA GLN A 99 7.73 9.77 -23.14
C GLN A 99 6.38 9.03 -23.28
N GLN A 100 6.38 7.70 -23.31
CA GLN A 100 5.12 6.94 -23.24
C GLN A 100 4.49 7.13 -21.86
N GLN A 101 3.18 7.35 -21.85
CA GLN A 101 2.39 7.56 -20.65
C GLN A 101 1.41 6.41 -20.41
N TYR A 102 1.36 5.98 -19.17
CA TYR A 102 0.35 5.06 -18.65
C TYR A 102 -0.47 5.79 -17.59
N ARG A 103 -1.77 5.53 -17.55
CA ARG A 103 -2.71 6.16 -16.60
C ARG A 103 -3.57 5.10 -15.95
N ALA A 104 -3.81 5.25 -14.67
CA ALA A 104 -4.71 4.39 -13.89
C ALA A 104 -5.33 5.16 -12.73
N GLY A 105 -6.31 4.56 -12.05
CA GLY A 105 -6.93 5.14 -10.87
C GLY A 105 -6.04 5.14 -9.62
N SER A 106 -4.95 4.35 -9.60
CA SER A 106 -3.96 4.30 -8.51
C SER A 106 -2.59 3.83 -9.02
N VAL A 107 -1.54 4.05 -8.21
CA VAL A 107 -0.19 3.56 -8.53
C VAL A 107 -0.14 2.03 -8.54
N GLU A 108 -0.88 1.36 -7.69
CA GLU A 108 -0.97 -0.10 -7.66
C GLU A 108 -1.52 -0.67 -8.97
N ALA A 109 -2.58 -0.05 -9.50
CA ALA A 109 -3.17 -0.46 -10.79
C ALA A 109 -2.21 -0.13 -11.95
N LEU A 110 -1.59 1.05 -11.90
CA LEU A 110 -0.64 1.53 -12.88
C LEU A 110 0.58 0.62 -13.00
N THR A 111 1.22 0.31 -11.88
CA THR A 111 2.43 -0.52 -11.86
C THR A 111 2.12 -1.98 -12.18
N ARG A 112 0.94 -2.49 -11.79
CA ARG A 112 0.49 -3.82 -12.21
C ARG A 112 0.35 -3.91 -13.72
N GLN A 113 -0.20 -2.88 -14.35
CA GLN A 113 -0.34 -2.82 -15.82
C GLN A 113 1.00 -2.67 -16.53
N ALA A 114 1.90 -1.81 -16.02
CA ALA A 114 3.14 -1.45 -16.68
C ALA A 114 4.30 -2.42 -16.37
N LEU A 115 4.32 -3.02 -15.17
CA LEU A 115 5.43 -3.82 -14.63
C LEU A 115 5.04 -5.25 -14.27
N GLY A 116 3.74 -5.60 -14.29
CA GLY A 116 3.23 -6.92 -13.94
C GLY A 116 3.06 -7.17 -12.42
N TRP A 117 3.38 -6.22 -11.56
CA TRP A 117 3.20 -6.30 -10.10
C TRP A 117 2.74 -4.94 -9.55
N ALA A 118 2.12 -4.94 -8.37
CA ALA A 118 1.56 -3.74 -7.77
C ALA A 118 2.51 -3.13 -6.73
N LEU A 119 2.92 -1.88 -6.91
CA LEU A 119 3.63 -1.10 -5.89
C LEU A 119 2.63 -0.59 -4.85
N PRO A 120 2.72 -0.99 -3.57
CA PRO A 120 1.77 -0.56 -2.54
C PRO A 120 2.10 0.86 -2.01
N LEU A 121 2.04 1.87 -2.89
CA LEU A 121 2.49 3.23 -2.58
C LEU A 121 1.69 3.84 -1.42
N ASN A 122 0.38 3.61 -1.40
CA ASN A 122 -0.53 4.09 -0.36
C ASN A 122 -0.23 3.53 1.04
N LEU A 123 0.49 2.41 1.12
CA LEU A 123 0.98 1.84 2.38
C LEU A 123 2.42 2.24 2.64
N LEU A 124 3.23 2.28 1.59
CA LEU A 124 4.66 2.56 1.67
C LEU A 124 4.95 3.96 2.24
N GLN A 125 4.10 4.96 1.97
CA GLN A 125 4.20 6.31 2.54
C GLN A 125 4.22 6.31 4.08
N TYR A 126 3.56 5.35 4.73
CA TYR A 126 3.60 5.15 6.18
C TYR A 126 4.82 4.33 6.60
N TRP A 127 5.10 3.24 5.86
CA TRP A 127 6.16 2.31 6.23
C TRP A 127 7.55 2.95 6.15
N VAL A 128 7.81 3.83 5.18
CA VAL A 128 9.08 4.57 5.09
C VAL A 128 9.29 5.49 6.30
N ARG A 129 8.24 5.81 7.05
CA ARG A 129 8.29 6.61 8.29
C ARG A 129 8.31 5.75 9.55
N GLY A 130 8.33 4.42 9.40
CA GLY A 130 8.35 3.50 10.53
C GLY A 130 7.00 3.29 11.21
N MET A 131 5.90 3.56 10.49
CA MET A 131 4.53 3.43 11.01
C MET A 131 3.73 2.44 10.18
N PRO A 132 2.81 1.66 10.77
CA PRO A 132 1.82 0.92 10.02
C PRO A 132 0.85 1.88 9.33
N ALA A 133 0.37 1.50 8.14
CA ALA A 133 -0.69 2.24 7.48
C ALA A 133 -2.02 2.08 8.24
N PRO A 134 -2.89 3.10 8.26
CA PRO A 134 -4.21 3.00 8.86
C PRO A 134 -5.12 2.04 8.08
N GLY A 135 -6.23 1.65 8.70
CA GLY A 135 -7.25 0.76 8.13
C GLY A 135 -7.07 -0.69 8.58
N THR A 136 -6.05 -1.39 8.11
CA THR A 136 -5.79 -2.79 8.50
C THR A 136 -4.77 -2.84 9.63
N PRO A 137 -5.08 -3.41 10.79
CA PRO A 137 -4.11 -3.59 11.86
C PRO A 137 -2.92 -4.46 11.41
N PRO A 138 -1.68 -4.13 11.79
CA PRO A 138 -0.53 -4.98 11.54
C PRO A 138 -0.60 -6.24 12.41
N THR A 139 -0.09 -7.35 11.86
CA THR A 139 0.09 -8.63 12.57
C THR A 139 1.56 -9.01 12.63
N ALA A 140 1.91 -10.05 13.41
CA ALA A 140 3.29 -10.53 13.59
C ALA A 140 4.27 -9.36 13.87
N VAL A 141 3.87 -8.49 14.80
CA VAL A 141 4.62 -7.27 15.13
C VAL A 141 5.84 -7.63 15.96
N GLU A 142 6.99 -7.21 15.50
CA GLU A 142 8.27 -7.30 16.20
C GLU A 142 8.79 -5.89 16.50
N ARG A 143 9.35 -5.71 17.68
CA ARG A 143 9.96 -4.45 18.12
C ARG A 143 11.44 -4.63 18.37
N GLY A 144 12.20 -3.60 18.04
CA GLY A 144 13.65 -3.55 18.25
C GLY A 144 14.06 -2.55 19.32
N ALA A 145 15.26 -2.06 19.21
CA ALA A 145 15.82 -1.09 20.16
C ALA A 145 14.96 0.17 20.27
N GLY A 146 14.70 0.60 21.50
CA GLY A 146 13.87 1.79 21.79
C GLY A 146 12.40 1.60 21.45
N ASP A 147 11.89 0.36 21.52
CA ASP A 147 10.49 -0.02 21.24
C ASP A 147 10.01 0.34 19.84
N ARG A 148 10.92 0.58 18.89
CA ARG A 148 10.59 0.87 17.49
C ARG A 148 10.11 -0.38 16.76
N LEU A 149 9.23 -0.22 15.79
CA LEU A 149 8.84 -1.31 14.92
C LEU A 149 10.05 -1.83 14.15
N ALA A 150 10.37 -3.12 14.28
CA ALA A 150 11.44 -3.78 13.54
C ALA A 150 10.88 -4.58 12.37
N ALA A 151 9.74 -5.27 12.57
CA ALA A 151 9.05 -5.96 11.52
C ALA A 151 7.57 -6.15 11.84
N PHE A 152 6.75 -6.31 10.80
CA PHE A 152 5.33 -6.62 10.91
C PHE A 152 4.79 -7.14 9.57
N THR A 153 3.58 -7.67 9.58
CA THR A 153 2.85 -8.04 8.36
C THR A 153 1.61 -7.16 8.25
N GLN A 154 1.40 -6.55 7.09
CA GLN A 154 0.22 -5.74 6.82
C GLN A 154 -0.19 -5.85 5.36
N ASN A 155 -1.49 -6.05 5.09
CA ASN A 155 -2.06 -6.17 3.74
C ASN A 155 -1.31 -7.18 2.83
N GLY A 156 -0.89 -8.32 3.40
CA GLY A 156 -0.16 -9.35 2.66
C GLY A 156 1.34 -9.11 2.51
N TRP A 157 1.84 -7.95 2.92
CA TRP A 157 3.27 -7.63 2.89
C TRP A 157 3.94 -7.90 4.24
N ARG A 158 5.04 -8.65 4.23
CA ARG A 158 6.00 -8.66 5.33
C ARG A 158 6.88 -7.42 5.19
N VAL A 159 6.89 -6.58 6.19
CA VAL A 159 7.66 -5.33 6.26
C VAL A 159 8.75 -5.49 7.30
N VAL A 160 10.02 -5.21 6.93
CA VAL A 160 11.14 -5.16 7.85
C VAL A 160 11.78 -3.79 7.78
N LEU A 161 11.98 -3.17 8.95
CA LEU A 161 12.46 -1.80 9.08
C LEU A 161 13.85 -1.79 9.72
N THR A 162 14.74 -1.02 9.13
CA THR A 162 16.05 -0.70 9.73
C THR A 162 16.16 0.81 9.87
N TYR A 163 16.74 1.28 10.98
CA TYR A 163 16.82 2.69 11.30
C TYR A 163 18.27 3.19 11.27
N HIS A 164 18.43 4.47 11.01
CA HIS A 164 19.70 5.14 11.25
C HIS A 164 19.98 5.18 12.74
N THR A 165 21.21 4.84 13.12
CA THR A 165 21.65 4.79 14.53
C THR A 165 22.40 6.04 14.95
N GLU A 166 22.93 6.81 14.00
CA GLU A 166 23.81 7.94 14.23
C GLU A 166 23.52 9.11 13.27
N GLY A 167 24.04 10.29 13.59
CA GLY A 167 23.93 11.50 12.78
C GLY A 167 22.55 12.16 12.84
N GLU A 168 22.31 13.12 11.94
CA GLU A 168 21.07 13.91 11.87
C GLU A 168 19.83 13.06 11.56
N LEU A 169 20.03 11.90 10.95
CA LEU A 169 18.95 10.97 10.60
C LEU A 169 18.70 9.93 11.70
N ALA A 170 19.41 9.99 12.84
CA ALA A 170 19.24 9.01 13.91
C ALA A 170 17.76 8.83 14.28
N GLY A 171 17.29 7.59 14.25
CA GLY A 171 15.89 7.24 14.51
C GLY A 171 14.94 7.33 13.33
N LYS A 172 15.32 7.90 12.20
CA LYS A 172 14.56 7.80 10.94
C LYS A 172 14.81 6.44 10.27
N VAL A 173 13.85 5.97 9.51
CA VAL A 173 14.00 4.71 8.74
C VAL A 173 15.11 4.88 7.72
N ARG A 174 16.04 3.93 7.73
CA ARG A 174 17.14 3.81 6.77
C ARG A 174 16.79 2.85 5.63
N ARG A 175 16.06 1.77 5.93
CA ARG A 175 15.72 0.75 4.95
C ARG A 175 14.38 0.12 5.27
N VAL A 176 13.62 -0.10 4.23
CA VAL A 176 12.39 -0.89 4.24
C VAL A 176 12.59 -2.07 3.30
N ASP A 177 12.51 -3.29 3.83
CA ASP A 177 12.43 -4.51 3.03
C ASP A 177 10.98 -5.00 3.05
N LEU A 178 10.41 -5.24 1.87
CA LEU A 178 9.04 -5.70 1.65
C LEU A 178 9.06 -7.04 0.93
N ASN A 179 8.20 -7.96 1.34
CA ASN A 179 8.01 -9.24 0.66
C ASN A 179 6.53 -9.63 0.74
N ASP A 180 5.93 -9.96 -0.42
CA ASP A 180 4.55 -10.47 -0.53
C ASP A 180 4.49 -11.95 -0.93
N GLY A 181 5.66 -12.62 -0.97
CA GLY A 181 5.83 -14.00 -1.40
C GLY A 181 6.17 -14.14 -2.89
N ALA A 182 5.80 -13.20 -3.74
CA ALA A 182 6.09 -13.18 -5.17
C ALA A 182 7.09 -12.08 -5.55
N ASN A 183 7.10 -10.99 -4.81
CA ASN A 183 7.92 -9.82 -5.06
C ASN A 183 8.70 -9.42 -3.82
N GLU A 184 9.93 -8.98 -4.03
CA GLU A 184 10.75 -8.38 -2.99
C GLU A 184 11.13 -6.96 -3.37
N ILE A 185 10.92 -6.01 -2.46
CA ILE A 185 11.31 -4.62 -2.64
C ILE A 185 12.23 -4.25 -1.49
N ARG A 186 13.44 -3.81 -1.81
CA ARG A 186 14.35 -3.19 -0.86
C ARG A 186 14.46 -1.72 -1.18
N PHE A 187 14.00 -0.88 -0.28
CA PHE A 187 14.09 0.55 -0.39
C PHE A 187 15.05 1.10 0.68
N VAL A 188 16.14 1.72 0.24
CA VAL A 188 17.14 2.35 1.12
C VAL A 188 16.94 3.85 1.02
N VAL A 189 16.72 4.51 2.15
CA VAL A 189 16.59 5.96 2.26
C VAL A 189 17.97 6.52 2.62
N ASP A 190 18.56 7.27 1.70
CA ASP A 190 19.89 7.86 1.88
C ASP A 190 19.78 9.26 2.51
N THR A 191 18.71 10.01 2.19
CA THR A 191 18.51 11.38 2.68
C THR A 191 17.05 11.66 2.91
N TRP A 192 16.74 12.29 4.03
CA TRP A 192 15.47 12.94 4.33
C TRP A 192 15.67 14.45 4.23
N ARG A 193 14.78 15.12 3.51
CA ARG A 193 14.70 16.58 3.48
C ARG A 193 13.39 16.98 4.14
N ASP A 194 13.42 17.97 5.01
CA ASP A 194 12.19 18.54 5.54
C ASP A 194 11.49 19.29 4.41
N ALA A 195 10.21 18.98 4.20
CA ALA A 195 9.39 19.63 3.20
C ALA A 195 9.20 21.11 3.60
N GLY A 196 10.06 21.97 3.11
CA GLY A 196 10.07 23.40 3.45
C GLY A 196 11.40 24.10 3.20
N THR A 197 12.50 23.37 2.97
CA THR A 197 13.85 24.00 2.82
C THR A 197 14.34 24.03 1.37
N GLY A 198 13.51 23.77 0.40
CA GLY A 198 13.88 23.64 -1.02
C GLY A 198 13.06 24.47 -1.99
N ALA A 199 12.71 25.70 -1.62
CA ALA A 199 12.27 26.71 -2.58
C ALA A 199 13.44 27.66 -2.84
N LEU A 200 14.23 27.38 -3.85
CA LEU A 200 15.02 28.34 -4.64
C LEU A 200 14.91 27.95 -6.10
#